data_302de11cc146e2378ef4d570cc2247aa
#
_entry.id   302de11cc146e2378ef4d570cc2247aa
#
_cell.length_a   1.000
_cell.length_b   1.000
_cell.length_c   1.000
_cell.angle_alpha   90.00
_cell.angle_beta   90.00
_cell.angle_gamma   90.00
#
_symmetry.space_group_name_H-M   'P 1'
#
loop_
_entity.id
_entity.type
_entity.pdbx_description
1 polymer ?
#
loop_
_entity_poly.entity_id
_entity_poly.type
_entity_poly.pdbx_seq_one_letter_code
_entity_poly.pdbx_strand_id
1 'polypeptide(L)'
;MKNSYNNAPDFVQEFIDHTIYVEGEYVNDPDDRGGETRYGVTKRVAESFSDHWDEYDWGGDMRSLPYEFAQDLYAHEYYYRPKFNLWEGVSEPIAKELFDTGVNMGTMAPVKYIQRWLNVYNQQGKWYKDLVVDGFLGSKTINAYKTLCNKRGNATVENVMYNCLNALQCVNYLEIAESKPSQEKFVFGWVANRVDYKPF
;
A
#
# COMPACT_ATOMS: atom_id res chain seq x y z
N MET A 1 7.35 -6.98 -15.41
CA MET A 1 7.72 -6.70 -14.02
C MET A 1 9.04 -5.94 -13.92
N LYS A 2 10.06 -6.32 -14.69
CA LYS A 2 11.38 -5.67 -14.66
C LYS A 2 11.32 -4.14 -14.85
N ASN A 3 12.16 -3.42 -14.09
CA ASN A 3 12.19 -1.95 -13.99
C ASN A 3 10.97 -1.29 -13.32
N SER A 4 10.06 -2.04 -12.69
CA SER A 4 8.96 -1.43 -11.95
C SER A 4 9.45 -0.51 -10.84
N TYR A 5 10.48 -0.93 -10.11
CA TYR A 5 11.13 -0.13 -9.07
C TYR A 5 11.78 1.14 -9.63
N ASN A 6 12.61 1.02 -10.67
CA ASN A 6 13.31 2.17 -11.26
C ASN A 6 12.37 3.21 -11.89
N ASN A 7 11.17 2.81 -12.29
CA ASN A 7 10.15 3.69 -12.84
C ASN A 7 9.20 4.25 -11.77
N ALA A 8 9.31 3.78 -10.51
CA ALA A 8 8.48 4.28 -9.43
C ALA A 8 8.99 5.61 -8.88
N PRO A 9 8.11 6.47 -8.33
CA PRO A 9 8.52 7.68 -7.64
C PRO A 9 9.47 7.42 -6.47
N ASP A 10 10.31 8.40 -6.14
CA ASP A 10 11.34 8.29 -5.09
C ASP A 10 10.75 7.81 -3.76
N PHE A 11 9.59 8.31 -3.35
CA PHE A 11 8.96 7.89 -2.09
C PHE A 11 8.57 6.39 -2.07
N VAL A 12 8.25 5.81 -3.24
CA VAL A 12 7.97 4.37 -3.37
C VAL A 12 9.27 3.59 -3.26
N GLN A 13 10.32 4.06 -3.92
CA GLN A 13 11.65 3.43 -3.87
C GLN A 13 12.20 3.44 -2.43
N GLU A 14 12.18 4.59 -1.76
CA GLU A 14 12.61 4.73 -0.36
C GLU A 14 11.84 3.81 0.59
N PHE A 15 10.52 3.71 0.41
CA PHE A 15 9.69 2.83 1.22
C PHE A 15 10.03 1.35 0.98
N ILE A 16 10.21 0.95 -0.28
CA ILE A 16 10.57 -0.43 -0.65
C ILE A 16 11.94 -0.79 -0.06
N ASP A 17 12.94 0.07 -0.22
CA ASP A 17 14.27 -0.17 0.31
C ASP A 17 14.28 -0.30 1.83
N HIS A 18 13.52 0.57 2.51
CA HIS A 18 13.34 0.47 3.94
C HIS A 18 12.64 -0.85 4.35
N THR A 19 11.59 -1.23 3.64
CA THR A 19 10.84 -2.47 3.90
C THR A 19 11.75 -3.69 3.73
N ILE A 20 12.47 -3.77 2.62
CA ILE A 20 13.40 -4.88 2.35
C ILE A 20 14.51 -4.95 3.40
N TYR A 21 15.02 -3.79 3.83
CA TYR A 21 16.04 -3.71 4.88
C TYR A 21 15.54 -4.23 6.23
N VAL A 22 14.30 -3.89 6.61
CA VAL A 22 13.68 -4.31 7.89
C VAL A 22 13.31 -5.79 7.87
N GLU A 23 12.77 -6.30 6.76
CA GLU A 23 12.39 -7.71 6.61
C GLU A 23 13.59 -8.66 6.57
N GLY A 24 14.78 -8.13 6.25
CA GLY A 24 16.05 -8.83 6.41
C GLY A 24 16.37 -9.86 5.35
N GLU A 25 17.39 -10.69 5.68
CA GLU A 25 17.92 -11.71 4.81
C GLU A 25 17.07 -12.99 4.83
N TYR A 26 17.62 -14.05 4.22
CA TYR A 26 16.97 -15.35 4.11
C TYR A 26 16.63 -15.99 5.46
N VAL A 27 15.37 -16.39 5.60
CA VAL A 27 14.85 -17.15 6.74
C VAL A 27 14.13 -18.39 6.20
N ASN A 28 14.35 -19.53 6.87
CA ASN A 28 13.61 -20.76 6.65
C ASN A 28 13.30 -21.37 8.01
N ASP A 29 12.18 -20.96 8.59
CA ASP A 29 11.70 -21.50 9.85
C ASP A 29 10.70 -22.64 9.56
N PRO A 30 10.98 -23.88 9.97
CA PRO A 30 10.06 -25.01 9.77
C PRO A 30 8.71 -24.83 10.46
N ASP A 31 8.63 -24.00 11.49
CA ASP A 31 7.40 -23.70 12.24
C ASP A 31 6.62 -22.51 11.61
N ASP A 32 7.22 -21.80 10.66
CA ASP A 32 6.54 -20.74 9.91
C ASP A 32 5.82 -21.30 8.67
N ARG A 33 4.51 -21.12 8.62
CA ARG A 33 3.67 -21.51 7.47
C ARG A 33 4.03 -20.79 6.17
N GLY A 34 4.81 -19.73 6.25
CA GLY A 34 5.30 -18.95 5.09
C GLY A 34 6.42 -19.65 4.31
N GLY A 35 7.13 -20.58 4.97
CA GLY A 35 8.28 -21.28 4.38
C GLY A 35 9.49 -20.36 4.14
N GLU A 36 10.30 -20.73 3.14
CA GLU A 36 11.47 -19.93 2.76
C GLU A 36 11.08 -18.50 2.39
N THR A 37 11.73 -17.53 3.02
CA THR A 37 11.48 -16.10 2.81
C THR A 37 12.82 -15.36 2.69
N ARG A 38 12.90 -14.40 1.78
CA ARG A 38 14.03 -13.47 1.67
C ARG A 38 13.52 -12.10 1.26
N TYR A 39 14.02 -11.05 1.91
CA TYR A 39 13.60 -9.66 1.64
C TYR A 39 12.08 -9.45 1.78
N GLY A 40 11.41 -10.19 2.69
CA GLY A 40 9.96 -10.20 2.83
C GLY A 40 9.19 -10.92 1.71
N VAL A 41 9.89 -11.47 0.71
CA VAL A 41 9.30 -12.26 -0.36
C VAL A 41 9.29 -13.73 0.02
N THR A 42 8.10 -14.32 0.19
CA THR A 42 7.98 -15.76 0.43
C THR A 42 8.21 -16.56 -0.86
N LYS A 43 8.68 -17.81 -0.74
CA LYS A 43 8.86 -18.70 -1.89
C LYS A 43 7.60 -18.80 -2.76
N ARG A 44 6.46 -18.96 -2.14
CA ARG A 44 5.16 -19.01 -2.84
C ARG A 44 4.91 -17.78 -3.70
N VAL A 45 5.24 -16.59 -3.18
CA VAL A 45 5.09 -15.35 -3.94
C VAL A 45 6.09 -15.31 -5.08
N ALA A 46 7.36 -15.63 -4.83
CA ALA A 46 8.38 -15.67 -5.87
C ALA A 46 8.01 -16.64 -7.01
N GLU A 47 7.50 -17.84 -6.68
CA GLU A 47 7.04 -18.84 -7.66
C GLU A 47 5.88 -18.35 -8.52
N SER A 48 5.00 -17.49 -8.00
CA SER A 48 3.91 -16.90 -8.79
C SER A 48 4.39 -15.94 -9.87
N PHE A 49 5.66 -15.56 -9.85
CA PHE A 49 6.36 -14.73 -10.83
C PHE A 49 7.46 -15.47 -11.58
N SER A 50 7.39 -16.81 -11.63
CA SER A 50 8.43 -17.66 -12.26
C SER A 50 8.68 -17.31 -13.73
N ASP A 51 7.69 -16.83 -14.46
CA ASP A 51 7.81 -16.39 -15.86
C ASP A 51 8.76 -15.18 -16.03
N HIS A 52 9.15 -14.52 -14.93
CA HIS A 52 10.05 -13.37 -14.92
C HIS A 52 11.47 -13.70 -14.42
N TRP A 53 11.73 -14.90 -13.94
CA TRP A 53 13.02 -15.24 -13.33
C TRP A 53 14.21 -15.07 -14.27
N ASP A 54 14.05 -15.44 -15.55
CA ASP A 54 15.08 -15.30 -16.57
C ASP A 54 15.50 -13.83 -16.77
N GLU A 55 14.60 -12.87 -16.50
CA GLU A 55 14.90 -11.43 -16.59
C GLU A 55 15.97 -11.00 -15.56
N TYR A 56 16.16 -11.77 -14.48
CA TYR A 56 17.06 -11.51 -13.37
C TYR A 56 18.20 -12.54 -13.26
N ASP A 57 18.34 -13.42 -14.25
CA ASP A 57 19.30 -14.52 -14.22
C ASP A 57 19.21 -15.36 -12.94
N TRP A 58 17.97 -15.68 -12.52
CA TRP A 58 17.68 -16.37 -11.28
C TRP A 58 16.97 -17.70 -11.50
N GLY A 59 17.53 -18.77 -10.89
CA GLY A 59 17.02 -20.15 -11.03
C GLY A 59 16.01 -20.57 -9.96
N GLY A 60 15.49 -19.67 -9.12
CA GLY A 60 14.44 -19.97 -8.13
C GLY A 60 14.92 -20.43 -6.75
N ASP A 61 16.25 -20.46 -6.49
CA ASP A 61 16.76 -20.70 -5.13
C ASP A 61 16.58 -19.43 -4.28
N MET A 62 15.73 -19.51 -3.26
CA MET A 62 15.42 -18.38 -2.35
C MET A 62 16.66 -17.82 -1.64
N ARG A 63 17.71 -18.63 -1.43
CA ARG A 63 18.97 -18.16 -0.83
C ARG A 63 19.71 -17.17 -1.72
N SER A 64 19.48 -17.25 -3.03
CA SER A 64 20.07 -16.37 -4.03
C SER A 64 19.05 -15.43 -4.68
N LEU A 65 17.85 -15.23 -4.09
CA LEU A 65 16.85 -14.29 -4.60
C LEU A 65 17.51 -12.93 -4.86
N PRO A 66 17.50 -12.42 -6.11
CA PRO A 66 18.09 -11.14 -6.40
C PRO A 66 17.38 -10.00 -5.69
N TYR A 67 18.15 -9.04 -5.16
CA TYR A 67 17.60 -7.85 -4.50
C TYR A 67 16.70 -7.05 -5.46
N GLU A 68 17.14 -6.86 -6.70
CA GLU A 68 16.38 -6.17 -7.76
C GLU A 68 15.05 -6.86 -8.07
N PHE A 69 14.98 -8.20 -8.00
CA PHE A 69 13.73 -8.92 -8.17
C PHE A 69 12.74 -8.57 -7.06
N ALA A 70 13.20 -8.53 -5.81
CA ALA A 70 12.35 -8.14 -4.68
C ALA A 70 11.85 -6.70 -4.83
N GLN A 71 12.73 -5.76 -5.18
CA GLN A 71 12.37 -4.35 -5.41
C GLN A 71 11.29 -4.21 -6.50
N ASP A 72 11.50 -4.84 -7.65
CA ASP A 72 10.57 -4.78 -8.77
C ASP A 72 9.23 -5.47 -8.44
N LEU A 73 9.26 -6.56 -7.69
CA LEU A 73 8.06 -7.27 -7.24
C LEU A 73 7.23 -6.38 -6.30
N TYR A 74 7.86 -5.74 -5.30
CA TYR A 74 7.16 -4.82 -4.41
C TYR A 74 6.52 -3.64 -5.17
N ALA A 75 7.28 -3.00 -6.07
CA ALA A 75 6.76 -1.91 -6.88
C ALA A 75 5.60 -2.36 -7.77
N HIS A 76 5.72 -3.53 -8.41
CA HIS A 76 4.69 -4.08 -9.27
C HIS A 76 3.42 -4.40 -8.49
N GLU A 77 3.52 -5.21 -7.40
CA GLU A 77 2.37 -5.74 -6.69
C GLU A 77 1.66 -4.72 -5.81
N TYR A 78 2.41 -3.81 -5.19
CA TYR A 78 1.84 -2.90 -4.19
C TYR A 78 1.64 -1.47 -4.71
N TYR A 79 2.24 -1.09 -5.84
CA TYR A 79 2.08 0.24 -6.40
C TYR A 79 1.39 0.25 -7.76
N TYR A 80 1.92 -0.50 -8.75
CA TYR A 80 1.36 -0.45 -10.11
C TYR A 80 0.10 -1.30 -10.29
N ARG A 81 0.09 -2.54 -9.79
CA ARG A 81 -1.07 -3.43 -9.91
C ARG A 81 -2.34 -2.85 -9.27
N PRO A 82 -2.30 -2.27 -8.06
CA PRO A 82 -3.46 -1.59 -7.48
C PRO A 82 -3.73 -0.22 -8.10
N LYS A 83 -2.89 0.23 -9.06
CA LYS A 83 -2.99 1.50 -9.78
C LYS A 83 -2.80 2.74 -8.91
N PHE A 84 -2.00 2.65 -7.86
CA PHE A 84 -1.70 3.82 -7.02
C PHE A 84 -0.95 4.92 -7.79
N ASN A 85 -0.26 4.56 -8.87
CA ASN A 85 0.33 5.48 -9.83
C ASN A 85 -0.68 6.47 -10.47
N LEU A 86 -2.00 6.20 -10.43
CA LEU A 86 -3.01 7.17 -10.86
C LEU A 86 -3.09 8.43 -9.98
N TRP A 87 -2.43 8.41 -8.82
CA TRP A 87 -2.31 9.57 -7.94
C TRP A 87 -1.11 10.46 -8.28
N GLU A 88 -0.21 10.03 -9.15
CA GLU A 88 0.89 10.86 -9.64
C GLU A 88 0.36 12.15 -10.28
N GLY A 89 0.90 13.29 -9.86
CA GLY A 89 0.41 14.60 -10.27
C GLY A 89 -1.00 14.97 -9.76
N VAL A 90 -1.60 14.15 -8.90
CA VAL A 90 -2.88 14.44 -8.21
C VAL A 90 -2.64 14.79 -6.75
N SER A 91 -2.05 13.89 -5.99
CA SER A 91 -1.66 14.10 -4.60
C SER A 91 -0.65 13.04 -4.18
N GLU A 92 0.59 13.42 -4.03
CA GLU A 92 1.66 12.52 -3.55
C GLU A 92 1.43 12.03 -2.12
N PRO A 93 0.99 12.88 -1.15
CA PRO A 93 0.68 12.41 0.20
C PRO A 93 -0.39 11.32 0.23
N ILE A 94 -1.42 11.44 -0.60
CA ILE A 94 -2.46 10.39 -0.70
C ILE A 94 -1.90 9.14 -1.36
N ALA A 95 -1.07 9.26 -2.41
CA ALA A 95 -0.42 8.11 -3.05
C ALA A 95 0.43 7.32 -2.04
N LYS A 96 1.23 8.05 -1.24
CA LYS A 96 2.09 7.48 -0.20
C LYS A 96 1.28 6.74 0.86
N GLU A 97 0.21 7.35 1.35
CA GLU A 97 -0.67 6.77 2.38
C GLU A 97 -1.39 5.52 1.88
N LEU A 98 -1.89 5.53 0.64
CA LEU A 98 -2.52 4.36 0.02
C LEU A 98 -1.51 3.22 -0.16
N PHE A 99 -0.27 3.54 -0.52
CA PHE A 99 0.79 2.57 -0.68
C PHE A 99 1.21 1.95 0.65
N ASP A 100 1.49 2.76 1.68
CA ASP A 100 1.85 2.28 3.01
C ASP A 100 0.75 1.38 3.60
N THR A 101 -0.49 1.86 3.62
CA THR A 101 -1.63 1.07 4.08
C THR A 101 -1.80 -0.20 3.23
N GLY A 102 -1.57 -0.12 1.92
CA GLY A 102 -1.68 -1.24 0.99
C GLY A 102 -0.67 -2.36 1.25
N VAL A 103 0.57 -2.01 1.56
CA VAL A 103 1.61 -2.98 1.93
C VAL A 103 1.25 -3.70 3.23
N ASN A 104 0.70 -2.98 4.22
CA ASN A 104 0.42 -3.52 5.55
C ASN A 104 -0.88 -4.30 5.66
N MET A 105 -1.94 -3.87 4.95
CA MET A 105 -3.30 -4.36 5.12
C MET A 105 -3.90 -4.99 3.85
N GLY A 106 -3.09 -5.06 2.78
CA GLY A 106 -3.53 -5.45 1.45
C GLY A 106 -4.11 -4.28 0.67
N THR A 107 -3.81 -4.24 -0.61
CA THR A 107 -4.01 -3.08 -1.50
C THR A 107 -5.47 -2.66 -1.69
N MET A 108 -6.44 -3.54 -1.40
CA MET A 108 -7.87 -3.20 -1.48
C MET A 108 -8.35 -2.36 -0.28
N ALA A 109 -7.73 -2.49 0.89
CA ALA A 109 -8.18 -1.80 2.11
C ALA A 109 -8.14 -0.28 1.96
N PRO A 110 -7.00 0.36 1.63
CA PRO A 110 -6.93 1.82 1.50
C PRO A 110 -7.82 2.36 0.39
N VAL A 111 -8.03 1.60 -0.70
CA VAL A 111 -8.94 2.01 -1.76
C VAL A 111 -10.39 2.04 -1.26
N LYS A 112 -10.81 1.04 -0.48
CA LYS A 112 -12.14 1.06 0.16
C LYS A 112 -12.29 2.24 1.13
N TYR A 113 -11.23 2.57 1.86
CA TYR A 113 -11.24 3.72 2.77
C TYR A 113 -11.50 5.02 2.03
N ILE A 114 -10.74 5.31 0.98
CA ILE A 114 -10.92 6.54 0.22
C ILE A 114 -12.26 6.58 -0.52
N GLN A 115 -12.74 5.46 -1.08
CA GLN A 115 -14.06 5.39 -1.73
C GLN A 115 -15.19 5.70 -0.74
N ARG A 116 -15.12 5.16 0.49
CA ARG A 116 -16.11 5.44 1.55
C ARG A 116 -16.12 6.91 1.92
N TRP A 117 -14.94 7.53 2.14
CA TRP A 117 -14.85 8.95 2.48
C TRP A 117 -15.33 9.84 1.35
N LEU A 118 -15.01 9.54 0.11
CA LEU A 118 -15.53 10.28 -1.04
C LEU A 118 -17.06 10.22 -1.11
N ASN A 119 -17.68 9.08 -0.82
CA ASN A 119 -19.14 8.94 -0.81
C ASN A 119 -19.81 9.81 0.25
N VAL A 120 -19.24 9.92 1.45
CA VAL A 120 -19.83 10.78 2.50
C VAL A 120 -19.55 12.28 2.29
N TYR A 121 -18.54 12.61 1.47
CA TYR A 121 -18.22 14.02 1.17
C TYR A 121 -18.92 14.58 -0.07
N ASN A 122 -19.68 13.78 -0.82
CA ASN A 122 -20.32 14.18 -2.07
C ASN A 122 -21.62 15.01 -1.90
N GLN A 123 -22.00 15.37 -0.67
CA GLN A 123 -23.22 16.13 -0.37
C GLN A 123 -24.50 15.41 -0.85
N GLN A 124 -24.67 14.13 -0.46
CA GLN A 124 -25.82 13.30 -0.85
C GLN A 124 -25.95 13.16 -2.38
N GLY A 125 -24.81 12.96 -3.04
CA GLY A 125 -24.77 12.80 -4.49
C GLY A 125 -24.88 14.09 -5.33
N LYS A 126 -24.89 15.27 -4.67
CA LYS A 126 -25.01 16.56 -5.35
C LYS A 126 -23.81 16.89 -6.25
N TRP A 127 -22.60 16.50 -5.83
CA TRP A 127 -21.38 16.84 -6.57
C TRP A 127 -20.95 15.74 -7.53
N TYR A 128 -21.14 14.50 -7.15
CA TYR A 128 -20.93 13.28 -7.95
C TYR A 128 -21.72 12.14 -7.33
N LYS A 129 -22.02 11.11 -8.13
CA LYS A 129 -22.71 9.91 -7.65
C LYS A 129 -21.80 9.08 -6.74
N ASP A 130 -22.41 8.33 -5.83
CA ASP A 130 -21.67 7.38 -5.00
C ASP A 130 -20.84 6.42 -5.85
N LEU A 131 -19.62 6.20 -5.38
CA LEU A 131 -18.73 5.18 -5.89
C LEU A 131 -19.16 3.80 -5.36
N VAL A 132 -18.95 2.76 -6.14
CA VAL A 132 -18.98 1.39 -5.63
C VAL A 132 -17.76 1.21 -4.74
N VAL A 133 -17.95 0.76 -3.50
CA VAL A 133 -16.86 0.51 -2.54
C VAL A 133 -16.32 -0.91 -2.78
N ASP A 134 -15.61 -1.08 -3.89
CA ASP A 134 -15.10 -2.37 -4.35
C ASP A 134 -13.62 -2.62 -4.04
N GLY A 135 -12.88 -1.57 -3.67
CA GLY A 135 -11.45 -1.64 -3.44
C GLY A 135 -10.61 -1.62 -4.71
N PHE A 136 -11.20 -1.31 -5.86
CA PHE A 136 -10.47 -1.14 -7.11
C PHE A 136 -10.32 0.33 -7.47
N LEU A 137 -9.08 0.78 -7.61
CA LEU A 137 -8.79 2.16 -7.97
C LEU A 137 -8.94 2.37 -9.47
N GLY A 138 -9.69 3.40 -9.84
CA GLY A 138 -9.92 3.76 -11.23
C GLY A 138 -10.24 5.24 -11.41
N SER A 139 -10.45 5.65 -12.66
CA SER A 139 -10.74 7.04 -13.02
C SER A 139 -11.95 7.63 -12.28
N LYS A 140 -12.94 6.83 -11.91
CA LYS A 140 -14.11 7.30 -11.15
C LYS A 140 -13.72 7.81 -9.77
N THR A 141 -12.85 7.08 -9.05
CA THR A 141 -12.33 7.48 -7.72
C THR A 141 -11.49 8.75 -7.84
N ILE A 142 -10.58 8.81 -8.80
CA ILE A 142 -9.73 9.99 -9.05
C ILE A 142 -10.59 11.22 -9.41
N ASN A 143 -11.59 11.06 -10.28
CA ASN A 143 -12.47 12.18 -10.68
C ASN A 143 -13.34 12.67 -9.52
N ALA A 144 -13.82 11.78 -8.65
CA ALA A 144 -14.55 12.15 -7.44
C ALA A 144 -13.66 12.99 -6.51
N TYR A 145 -12.41 12.56 -6.28
CA TYR A 145 -11.43 13.32 -5.50
C TYR A 145 -11.15 14.70 -6.10
N LYS A 146 -10.86 14.77 -7.40
CA LYS A 146 -10.65 16.04 -8.11
C LYS A 146 -11.88 16.96 -8.02
N THR A 147 -13.08 16.42 -8.12
CA THR A 147 -14.32 17.17 -7.96
C THR A 147 -14.45 17.75 -6.55
N LEU A 148 -14.13 16.95 -5.52
CA LEU A 148 -14.11 17.41 -4.13
C LEU A 148 -13.08 18.53 -3.93
N CYS A 149 -11.86 18.39 -4.50
CA CYS A 149 -10.82 19.41 -4.48
C CYS A 149 -11.29 20.74 -5.12
N ASN A 150 -11.96 20.66 -6.24
CA ASN A 150 -12.54 21.85 -6.91
C ASN A 150 -13.61 22.55 -6.07
N LYS A 151 -14.29 21.83 -5.17
CA LYS A 151 -15.34 22.37 -4.29
C LYS A 151 -14.82 22.94 -2.98
N ARG A 152 -13.71 22.41 -2.46
CA ARG A 152 -13.23 22.70 -1.09
C ARG A 152 -11.78 23.17 -1.02
N GLY A 153 -11.05 23.21 -2.14
CA GLY A 153 -9.62 23.55 -2.20
C GLY A 153 -8.72 22.31 -2.04
N ASN A 154 -7.66 22.26 -2.86
CA ASN A 154 -6.78 21.11 -2.95
C ASN A 154 -6.10 20.79 -1.61
N ALA A 155 -5.42 21.76 -1.00
CA ALA A 155 -4.69 21.56 0.25
C ALA A 155 -5.61 21.12 1.41
N THR A 156 -6.80 21.71 1.52
CA THR A 156 -7.77 21.34 2.54
C THR A 156 -8.25 19.90 2.36
N VAL A 157 -8.59 19.51 1.13
CA VAL A 157 -9.05 18.14 0.85
C VAL A 157 -7.95 17.12 1.06
N GLU A 158 -6.72 17.43 0.65
CA GLU A 158 -5.57 16.58 0.85
C GLU A 158 -5.33 16.29 2.34
N ASN A 159 -5.27 17.35 3.18
CA ASN A 159 -5.04 17.19 4.62
C ASN A 159 -6.19 16.42 5.30
N VAL A 160 -7.45 16.78 4.99
CA VAL A 160 -8.61 16.06 5.53
C VAL A 160 -8.60 14.60 5.14
N MET A 161 -8.38 14.30 3.86
CA MET A 161 -8.40 12.92 3.37
C MET A 161 -7.24 12.11 3.95
N TYR A 162 -6.04 12.67 4.02
CA TYR A 162 -4.88 12.06 4.63
C TYR A 162 -5.16 11.65 6.09
N ASN A 163 -5.67 12.59 6.91
CA ASN A 163 -6.02 12.30 8.30
C ASN A 163 -7.13 11.23 8.42
N CYS A 164 -8.10 11.25 7.51
CA CYS A 164 -9.17 10.26 7.48
C CYS A 164 -8.67 8.85 7.12
N LEU A 165 -7.71 8.73 6.22
CA LEU A 165 -7.09 7.44 5.86
C LEU A 165 -6.30 6.89 7.05
N ASN A 166 -5.44 7.71 7.67
CA ASN A 166 -4.68 7.35 8.86
C ASN A 166 -5.58 6.95 10.05
N ALA A 167 -6.70 7.65 10.26
CA ALA A 167 -7.67 7.28 11.29
C ALA A 167 -8.25 5.88 11.07
N LEU A 168 -8.59 5.50 9.83
CA LEU A 168 -9.09 4.16 9.52
C LEU A 168 -7.99 3.10 9.61
N GLN A 169 -6.76 3.44 9.26
CA GLN A 169 -5.60 2.57 9.47
C GLN A 169 -5.40 2.28 10.97
N CYS A 170 -5.46 3.32 11.81
CA CYS A 170 -5.36 3.20 13.26
C CYS A 170 -6.46 2.31 13.85
N VAL A 171 -7.71 2.50 13.43
CA VAL A 171 -8.84 1.65 13.85
C VAL A 171 -8.62 0.19 13.44
N ASN A 172 -8.13 -0.06 12.23
CA ASN A 172 -7.86 -1.43 11.77
C ASN A 172 -6.77 -2.11 12.61
N TYR A 173 -5.73 -1.40 13.04
CA TYR A 173 -4.73 -1.95 13.96
C TYR A 173 -5.33 -2.35 15.30
N LEU A 174 -6.25 -1.53 15.84
CA LEU A 174 -6.99 -1.87 17.07
C LEU A 174 -7.81 -3.15 16.88
N GLU A 175 -8.60 -3.24 15.80
CA GLU A 175 -9.44 -4.41 15.48
C GLU A 175 -8.62 -5.69 15.31
N ILE A 176 -7.42 -5.62 14.71
CA ILE A 176 -6.49 -6.74 14.60
C ILE A 176 -6.07 -7.23 16.00
N ALA A 177 -5.69 -6.32 16.89
CA ALA A 177 -5.24 -6.67 18.23
C ALA A 177 -6.38 -7.27 19.07
N GLU A 178 -7.58 -6.66 19.02
CA GLU A 178 -8.78 -7.18 19.72
C GLU A 178 -9.15 -8.58 19.22
N SER A 179 -9.01 -8.84 17.92
CA SER A 179 -9.31 -10.16 17.34
C SER A 179 -8.24 -11.22 17.59
N LYS A 180 -6.99 -10.80 17.83
CA LYS A 180 -5.82 -11.66 18.03
C LYS A 180 -4.93 -11.10 19.15
N PRO A 181 -5.13 -11.49 20.41
CA PRO A 181 -4.33 -10.97 21.54
C PRO A 181 -2.81 -11.11 21.36
N SER A 182 -2.34 -12.10 20.59
CA SER A 182 -0.91 -12.24 20.28
C SER A 182 -0.31 -11.06 19.48
N GLN A 183 -1.16 -10.22 18.88
CA GLN A 183 -0.74 -9.04 18.11
C GLN A 183 -0.63 -7.77 18.98
N GLU A 184 -1.16 -7.77 20.20
CA GLU A 184 -1.12 -6.62 21.11
C GLU A 184 0.30 -6.06 21.31
N LYS A 185 1.30 -6.94 21.36
CA LYS A 185 2.72 -6.55 21.52
C LYS A 185 3.27 -5.69 20.37
N PHE A 186 2.64 -5.69 19.21
CA PHE A 186 3.09 -4.97 18.01
C PHE A 186 2.32 -3.67 17.76
N VAL A 187 1.08 -3.56 18.26
CA VAL A 187 0.14 -2.47 17.90
C VAL A 187 0.71 -1.10 18.23
N PHE A 188 1.37 -0.94 19.40
CA PHE A 188 1.98 0.34 19.76
C PHE A 188 3.02 0.79 18.72
N GLY A 189 3.87 -0.14 18.27
CA GLY A 189 4.87 0.14 17.24
C GLY A 189 4.23 0.46 15.88
N TRP A 190 3.17 -0.25 15.49
CA TRP A 190 2.44 0.04 14.24
C TRP A 190 1.88 1.45 14.24
N VAL A 191 1.19 1.84 15.31
CA VAL A 191 0.60 3.18 15.42
C VAL A 191 1.70 4.25 15.47
N ALA A 192 2.74 4.05 16.28
CA ALA A 192 3.82 5.03 16.45
C ALA A 192 4.63 5.29 15.16
N ASN A 193 4.77 4.29 14.29
CA ASN A 193 5.64 4.39 13.12
C ASN A 193 4.89 4.61 11.79
N ARG A 194 3.55 4.41 11.75
CA ARG A 194 2.78 4.41 10.50
C ARG A 194 1.57 5.33 10.50
N VAL A 195 1.08 5.74 11.67
CA VAL A 195 -0.06 6.67 11.77
C VAL A 195 0.46 8.07 11.97
N ASP A 196 0.20 8.94 11.01
CA ASP A 196 0.64 10.33 11.03
C ASP A 196 -0.56 11.28 10.87
N TYR A 197 -0.41 12.53 11.28
CA TYR A 197 -1.43 13.56 11.15
C TYR A 197 -0.84 14.82 10.54
N LYS A 198 -1.54 15.35 9.53
CA LYS A 198 -1.24 16.67 9.00
C LYS A 198 -2.06 17.73 9.74
N PRO A 199 -1.43 18.77 10.29
CA PRO A 199 -2.15 19.89 10.90
C PRO A 199 -2.96 20.62 9.83
N PHE A 200 -4.09 21.18 10.25
CA PHE A 200 -4.96 22.03 9.42
C PHE A 200 -4.42 23.45 9.32
#